data_f94a797e573212115df0b2ba7b727894
#
_entry.id   f94a797e573212115df0b2ba7b727894
#
_cell.length_a   1.000
_cell.length_b   1.000
_cell.length_c   1.000
_cell.angle_alpha   90.00
_cell.angle_beta   90.00
_cell.angle_gamma   90.00
#
_symmetry.space_group_name_H-M   'P 1'
#
loop_
_entity.id
_entity.type
_entity.pdbx_description
1 polymer ?
#
loop_
_entity_poly.entity_id
_entity_poly.type
_entity_poly.pdbx_seq_one_letter_code
_entity_poly.pdbx_strand_id
1 'polypeptide(L)'
;MTEFYWFSEQPYGHVTDKDLEGFESGRMHFPNTYFDPLKAHVLYTNYHDQYAWADQVGFDGIMTNEHHSAYWCMKPSVNVDAAVIAKVTKKTKIALLGNVIAVNDPVKMAEELAMLDCISGGRLIAGFVRGTAVETLHAGVSPTENRGRFEEAHDLIVKCWTQPGPFRWEGEYFHHRMVNPWVCLLYTSPSPRD
;
A
#
# COMPACT_ATOMS: atom_id res chain seq x y z
N MET A 1 17.16 -16.02 13.75
CA MET A 1 16.16 -17.00 13.25
C MET A 1 15.69 -16.48 11.91
N THR A 2 15.52 -17.32 10.89
CA THR A 2 15.02 -16.91 9.57
C THR A 2 13.50 -16.79 9.65
N GLU A 3 12.96 -15.69 9.12
CA GLU A 3 11.51 -15.48 9.04
C GLU A 3 11.01 -15.81 7.63
N PHE A 4 9.83 -16.39 7.52
CA PHE A 4 9.17 -16.74 6.27
C PHE A 4 7.88 -15.95 6.09
N TYR A 5 7.75 -15.28 4.95
CA TYR A 5 6.62 -14.44 4.61
C TYR A 5 5.86 -15.00 3.42
N TRP A 6 4.54 -15.04 3.53
CA TRP A 6 3.65 -15.34 2.41
C TRP A 6 3.51 -14.11 1.51
N PHE A 7 3.60 -14.29 0.20
CA PHE A 7 3.40 -13.23 -0.78
C PHE A 7 2.59 -13.72 -1.98
N SER A 8 1.69 -12.88 -2.48
CA SER A 8 0.96 -13.08 -3.74
C SER A 8 0.73 -11.74 -4.42
N GLU A 9 0.92 -11.70 -5.74
CA GLU A 9 0.52 -10.56 -6.57
C GLU A 9 -1.01 -10.42 -6.70
N GLN A 10 -1.78 -11.44 -6.39
CA GLN A 10 -3.23 -11.51 -6.62
C GLN A 10 -3.60 -11.23 -8.10
N PRO A 11 -3.11 -12.03 -9.05
CA PRO A 11 -3.39 -11.81 -10.44
C PRO A 11 -4.87 -12.05 -10.78
N TYR A 12 -5.37 -11.29 -11.77
CA TYR A 12 -6.64 -11.61 -12.40
C TYR A 12 -6.43 -12.78 -13.37
N GLY A 13 -6.58 -14.00 -12.88
CA GLY A 13 -6.22 -15.25 -13.57
C GLY A 13 -7.13 -15.62 -14.76
N HIS A 14 -7.97 -14.71 -15.24
CA HIS A 14 -8.85 -14.92 -16.39
C HIS A 14 -8.36 -14.24 -17.68
N VAL A 15 -7.18 -13.62 -17.65
CA VAL A 15 -6.47 -13.11 -18.82
C VAL A 15 -5.50 -14.17 -19.31
N THR A 16 -5.58 -14.50 -20.61
CA THR A 16 -4.70 -15.46 -21.27
C THR A 16 -3.70 -14.75 -22.19
N ASP A 17 -2.63 -15.45 -22.59
CA ASP A 17 -1.67 -14.90 -23.56
C ASP A 17 -2.35 -14.48 -24.88
N LYS A 18 -3.40 -15.19 -25.28
CA LYS A 18 -4.18 -14.87 -26.48
C LYS A 18 -4.91 -13.53 -26.35
N ASP A 19 -5.38 -13.19 -25.15
CA ASP A 19 -6.05 -11.91 -24.89
C ASP A 19 -5.07 -10.73 -24.96
N LEU A 20 -3.79 -10.99 -24.80
CA LEU A 20 -2.73 -9.98 -24.87
C LEU A 20 -2.18 -9.76 -26.28
N GLU A 21 -2.54 -10.65 -27.22
CA GLU A 21 -2.12 -10.51 -28.63
C GLU A 21 -2.62 -9.20 -29.22
N GLY A 22 -1.73 -8.48 -29.91
CA GLY A 22 -2.02 -7.22 -30.55
C GLY A 22 -1.92 -5.97 -29.66
N PHE A 23 -1.67 -6.13 -28.36
CA PHE A 23 -1.35 -5.00 -27.49
C PHE A 23 0.16 -4.82 -27.38
N GLU A 24 0.63 -3.59 -27.60
CA GLU A 24 2.06 -3.23 -27.46
C GLU A 24 2.57 -3.43 -26.02
N SER A 25 1.69 -3.21 -25.04
CA SER A 25 1.97 -3.41 -23.63
C SER A 25 0.73 -3.93 -22.92
N GLY A 26 0.85 -5.10 -22.31
CA GLY A 26 -0.19 -5.67 -21.43
C GLY A 26 -0.47 -4.85 -20.18
N ARG A 27 0.37 -3.88 -19.84
CA ARG A 27 0.18 -3.00 -18.69
C ARG A 27 -0.37 -1.62 -19.06
N MET A 28 0.08 -1.04 -20.16
CA MET A 28 -0.30 0.33 -20.54
C MET A 28 -1.46 0.40 -21.53
N HIS A 29 -1.61 -0.63 -22.37
CA HIS A 29 -2.57 -0.60 -23.49
C HIS A 29 -3.67 -1.66 -23.35
N PHE A 30 -3.54 -2.60 -22.43
CA PHE A 30 -4.55 -3.64 -22.20
C PHE A 30 -5.77 -3.04 -21.46
N PRO A 31 -6.97 -3.04 -22.07
CA PRO A 31 -8.11 -2.33 -21.53
C PRO A 31 -8.82 -3.11 -20.41
N ASN A 32 -9.50 -2.40 -19.54
CA ASN A 32 -10.28 -2.99 -18.45
C ASN A 32 -11.60 -3.63 -18.89
N THR A 33 -11.91 -3.64 -20.20
CA THR A 33 -13.05 -4.38 -20.75
C THR A 33 -12.95 -5.90 -20.57
N TYR A 34 -11.76 -6.41 -20.29
CA TYR A 34 -11.51 -7.81 -19.95
C TYR A 34 -11.76 -8.14 -18.45
N PHE A 35 -12.01 -7.13 -17.64
CA PHE A 35 -12.25 -7.30 -16.20
C PHE A 35 -13.73 -7.59 -15.94
N ASP A 36 -14.00 -8.73 -15.29
CA ASP A 36 -15.32 -9.13 -14.81
C ASP A 36 -15.33 -9.01 -13.27
N PRO A 37 -16.11 -8.09 -12.69
CA PRO A 37 -16.14 -7.88 -11.25
C PRO A 37 -16.68 -9.07 -10.45
N LEU A 38 -17.52 -9.93 -11.05
CA LEU A 38 -18.01 -11.14 -10.36
C LEU A 38 -16.90 -12.19 -10.25
N LYS A 39 -16.10 -12.36 -11.30
CA LYS A 39 -14.93 -13.23 -11.25
C LYS A 39 -13.87 -12.68 -10.29
N ALA A 40 -13.65 -11.37 -10.31
CA ALA A 40 -12.73 -10.72 -9.38
C ALA A 40 -13.16 -10.91 -7.92
N HIS A 41 -14.46 -10.83 -7.62
CA HIS A 41 -14.98 -11.09 -6.27
C HIS A 41 -14.59 -12.50 -5.77
N VAL A 42 -14.72 -13.52 -6.60
CA VAL A 42 -14.31 -14.90 -6.24
C VAL A 42 -12.79 -14.98 -6.02
N LEU A 43 -11.99 -14.32 -6.88
CA LEU A 43 -10.54 -14.31 -6.73
C LEU A 43 -10.10 -13.60 -5.45
N TYR A 44 -10.66 -12.43 -5.13
CA TYR A 44 -10.36 -11.73 -3.87
C TYR A 44 -10.70 -12.59 -2.66
N THR A 45 -11.87 -13.25 -2.66
CA THR A 45 -12.24 -14.17 -1.56
C THR A 45 -11.19 -15.26 -1.39
N ASN A 46 -10.77 -15.92 -2.49
CA ASN A 46 -9.77 -16.97 -2.44
C ASN A 46 -8.40 -16.48 -1.95
N TYR A 47 -7.97 -15.28 -2.35
CA TYR A 47 -6.71 -14.69 -1.89
C TYR A 47 -6.75 -14.31 -0.41
N HIS A 48 -7.87 -13.79 0.06
CA HIS A 48 -8.04 -13.46 1.48
C HIS A 48 -8.09 -14.72 2.36
N ASP A 49 -8.68 -15.82 1.87
CA ASP A 49 -8.65 -17.12 2.56
C ASP A 49 -7.23 -17.68 2.65
N GLN A 50 -6.37 -17.45 1.64
CA GLN A 50 -4.94 -17.81 1.69
C GLN A 50 -4.19 -17.04 2.78
N TYR A 51 -4.53 -15.78 3.05
CA TYR A 51 -3.95 -15.03 4.16
C TYR A 51 -4.32 -15.63 5.51
N ALA A 52 -5.58 -15.96 5.71
CA ALA A 52 -6.03 -16.63 6.94
C ALA A 52 -5.35 -17.99 7.11
N TRP A 53 -5.19 -18.74 6.02
CA TRP A 53 -4.47 -20.01 6.03
C TRP A 53 -3.00 -19.84 6.37
N ALA A 54 -2.29 -18.86 5.78
CA ALA A 54 -0.88 -18.59 6.06
C ALA A 54 -0.64 -18.29 7.56
N ASP A 55 -1.55 -17.51 8.18
CA ASP A 55 -1.51 -17.24 9.64
C ASP A 55 -1.70 -18.53 10.48
N GLN A 56 -2.56 -19.43 10.02
CA GLN A 56 -2.85 -20.70 10.72
C GLN A 56 -1.69 -21.68 10.64
N VAL A 57 -1.03 -21.81 9.49
CA VAL A 57 0.09 -22.75 9.30
C VAL A 57 1.44 -22.22 9.80
N GLY A 58 1.49 -20.98 10.27
CA GLY A 58 2.62 -20.46 11.03
C GLY A 58 3.67 -19.70 10.20
N PHE A 59 3.28 -19.04 9.10
CA PHE A 59 4.13 -18.02 8.50
C PHE A 59 4.37 -16.88 9.49
N ASP A 60 5.58 -16.29 9.46
CA ASP A 60 5.95 -15.17 10.34
C ASP A 60 5.28 -13.87 9.90
N GLY A 61 4.99 -13.73 8.61
CA GLY A 61 4.33 -12.55 8.07
C GLY A 61 3.67 -12.78 6.72
N ILE A 62 2.92 -11.78 6.30
CA ILE A 62 2.31 -11.67 4.98
C ILE A 62 2.82 -10.38 4.35
N MET A 63 3.28 -10.49 3.11
CA MET A 63 3.68 -9.36 2.31
C MET A 63 2.58 -9.01 1.31
N THR A 64 2.35 -7.71 1.12
CA THR A 64 1.45 -7.21 0.07
C THR A 64 2.06 -5.98 -0.59
N ASN A 65 1.66 -5.73 -1.83
CA ASN A 65 2.13 -4.62 -2.66
C ASN A 65 0.95 -3.95 -3.37
N GLU A 66 1.24 -2.90 -4.15
CA GLU A 66 0.26 -2.28 -5.04
C GLU A 66 0.82 -2.11 -6.44
N HIS A 67 -0.06 -2.26 -7.43
CA HIS A 67 0.22 -1.89 -8.81
C HIS A 67 -1.03 -1.33 -9.48
N HIS A 68 -0.83 -0.33 -10.33
CA HIS A 68 -1.87 0.25 -11.14
C HIS A 68 -1.80 -0.28 -12.59
N SER A 69 -2.95 -0.33 -13.26
CA SER A 69 -3.06 -0.76 -14.66
C SER A 69 -2.49 -2.17 -14.91
N ALA A 70 -2.64 -3.08 -13.94
CA ALA A 70 -1.99 -4.39 -13.96
C ALA A 70 -3.02 -5.51 -13.76
N TYR A 71 -3.32 -6.30 -14.81
CA TYR A 71 -4.17 -7.49 -14.68
C TYR A 71 -3.51 -8.59 -13.83
N TRP A 72 -2.20 -8.58 -13.71
CA TRP A 72 -1.43 -9.52 -12.87
C TRP A 72 -1.32 -9.08 -11.41
N CYS A 73 -1.87 -7.92 -11.04
CA CYS A 73 -2.00 -7.46 -9.67
C CYS A 73 -3.29 -6.66 -9.50
N MET A 74 -4.30 -7.26 -8.85
CA MET A 74 -5.59 -6.61 -8.61
C MET A 74 -5.60 -5.70 -7.38
N LYS A 75 -4.43 -5.23 -6.92
CA LYS A 75 -4.29 -4.41 -5.70
C LYS A 75 -3.87 -2.98 -6.05
N PRO A 76 -4.81 -2.09 -6.41
CA PRO A 76 -4.49 -0.68 -6.65
C PRO A 76 -4.29 0.13 -5.35
N SER A 77 -4.46 -0.50 -4.18
CA SER A 77 -4.20 0.09 -2.88
C SER A 77 -3.70 -0.98 -1.92
N VAL A 78 -2.44 -0.89 -1.56
CA VAL A 78 -1.81 -1.81 -0.60
C VAL A 78 -2.45 -1.68 0.78
N ASN A 79 -2.90 -0.49 1.18
CA ASN A 79 -3.51 -0.23 2.49
C ASN A 79 -4.89 -0.89 2.63
N VAL A 80 -5.68 -0.94 1.55
CA VAL A 80 -6.98 -1.65 1.55
C VAL A 80 -6.77 -3.15 1.75
N ASP A 81 -5.82 -3.76 1.02
CA ASP A 81 -5.47 -5.18 1.16
C ASP A 81 -4.91 -5.46 2.58
N ALA A 82 -4.03 -4.60 3.09
CA ALA A 82 -3.48 -4.71 4.44
C ALA A 82 -4.56 -4.67 5.53
N ALA A 83 -5.62 -3.88 5.35
CA ALA A 83 -6.73 -3.84 6.29
C ALA A 83 -7.48 -5.18 6.33
N VAL A 84 -7.64 -5.83 5.18
CA VAL A 84 -8.22 -7.18 5.11
C VAL A 84 -7.28 -8.19 5.79
N ILE A 85 -5.97 -8.17 5.48
CA ILE A 85 -4.99 -9.02 6.14
C ILE A 85 -5.07 -8.85 7.66
N ALA A 86 -5.09 -7.61 8.15
CA ALA A 86 -5.17 -7.32 9.59
C ALA A 86 -6.42 -7.92 10.24
N LYS A 87 -7.54 -7.97 9.49
CA LYS A 87 -8.82 -8.52 9.98
C LYS A 87 -8.84 -10.04 9.99
N VAL A 88 -8.30 -10.69 8.95
CA VAL A 88 -8.39 -12.15 8.79
C VAL A 88 -7.26 -12.91 9.49
N THR A 89 -6.19 -12.22 9.89
CA THR A 89 -5.02 -12.79 10.59
C THR A 89 -4.96 -12.36 12.05
N LYS A 90 -4.20 -13.09 12.88
CA LYS A 90 -4.07 -12.82 14.32
C LYS A 90 -2.63 -12.63 14.77
N LYS A 91 -1.67 -13.28 14.12
CA LYS A 91 -0.29 -13.40 14.59
C LYS A 91 0.74 -12.87 13.62
N THR A 92 0.52 -13.10 12.32
CA THR A 92 1.48 -12.73 11.27
C THR A 92 1.72 -11.23 11.22
N LYS A 93 2.98 -10.85 11.01
CA LYS A 93 3.36 -9.49 10.64
C LYS A 93 2.76 -9.14 9.28
N ILE A 94 2.50 -7.87 9.04
CA ILE A 94 1.92 -7.37 7.78
C ILE A 94 2.95 -6.43 7.17
N ALA A 95 3.64 -6.89 6.12
CA ALA A 95 4.69 -6.11 5.48
C ALA A 95 4.20 -5.51 4.15
N LEU A 96 4.19 -4.19 4.07
CA LEU A 96 3.86 -3.46 2.86
C LEU A 96 5.11 -3.34 1.98
N LEU A 97 5.03 -3.73 0.68
CA LEU A 97 6.17 -3.76 -0.25
C LEU A 97 6.21 -2.63 -1.30
N GLY A 98 5.49 -1.59 -1.24
CA GLY A 98 5.09 -0.69 -0.24
C GLY A 98 4.19 0.36 -0.86
N ASN A 99 3.91 1.40 -0.09
CA ASN A 99 3.15 2.57 -0.53
C ASN A 99 3.96 3.43 -1.51
N VAL A 100 3.34 3.84 -2.63
CA VAL A 100 3.97 4.75 -3.61
C VAL A 100 3.81 6.19 -3.13
N ILE A 101 4.61 6.60 -2.14
CA ILE A 101 4.44 7.88 -1.45
C ILE A 101 4.78 9.11 -2.30
N ALA A 102 5.56 8.93 -3.38
CA ALA A 102 5.88 10.03 -4.29
C ALA A 102 4.67 10.60 -5.04
N VAL A 103 3.60 9.82 -5.19
CA VAL A 103 2.42 10.17 -5.97
C VAL A 103 1.14 10.32 -5.14
N ASN A 104 1.22 10.07 -3.84
CA ASN A 104 0.12 10.15 -2.90
C ASN A 104 0.26 11.35 -1.94
N ASP A 105 -0.83 11.72 -1.26
CA ASP A 105 -0.78 12.71 -0.18
C ASP A 105 -0.10 12.10 1.06
N PRO A 106 1.02 12.67 1.53
CA PRO A 106 1.78 12.09 2.63
C PRO A 106 1.09 12.19 4.00
N VAL A 107 0.26 13.22 4.24
CA VAL A 107 -0.48 13.33 5.50
C VAL A 107 -1.54 12.25 5.60
N LYS A 108 -2.33 12.07 4.52
CA LYS A 108 -3.31 10.98 4.44
C LYS A 108 -2.63 9.61 4.57
N MET A 109 -1.48 9.42 3.93
CA MET A 109 -0.71 8.19 4.05
C MET A 109 -0.26 7.92 5.49
N ALA A 110 0.20 8.94 6.20
CA ALA A 110 0.58 8.82 7.61
C ALA A 110 -0.60 8.40 8.50
N GLU A 111 -1.80 8.97 8.26
CA GLU A 111 -3.03 8.61 8.99
C GLU A 111 -3.51 7.19 8.68
N GLU A 112 -3.49 6.78 7.40
CA GLU A 112 -3.89 5.41 7.00
C GLU A 112 -2.98 4.36 7.62
N LEU A 113 -1.66 4.58 7.61
CA LEU A 113 -0.70 3.64 8.20
C LEU A 113 -0.81 3.59 9.73
N ALA A 114 -1.04 4.73 10.39
CA ALA A 114 -1.29 4.75 11.83
C ALA A 114 -2.60 4.02 12.19
N MET A 115 -3.64 4.18 11.37
CA MET A 115 -4.90 3.44 11.53
C MET A 115 -4.69 1.93 11.36
N LEU A 116 -3.93 1.51 10.34
CA LEU A 116 -3.58 0.11 10.11
C LEU A 116 -2.78 -0.49 11.25
N ASP A 117 -1.83 0.26 11.80
CA ASP A 117 -1.04 -0.16 12.95
C ASP A 117 -1.94 -0.43 14.16
N CYS A 118 -2.87 0.47 14.46
CA CYS A 118 -3.87 0.27 15.50
C CYS A 118 -4.80 -0.93 15.22
N ILE A 119 -5.33 -1.08 13.99
CA ILE A 119 -6.21 -2.19 13.60
C ILE A 119 -5.48 -3.54 13.73
N SER A 120 -4.23 -3.59 13.33
CA SER A 120 -3.39 -4.80 13.37
C SER A 120 -2.86 -5.13 14.78
N GLY A 121 -2.94 -4.19 15.72
CA GLY A 121 -2.33 -4.34 17.05
C GLY A 121 -0.81 -4.31 17.02
N GLY A 122 -0.22 -3.44 16.19
CA GLY A 122 1.24 -3.24 16.10
C GLY A 122 1.96 -4.29 15.27
N ARG A 123 1.26 -5.00 14.39
CA ARG A 123 1.85 -6.01 13.49
C ARG A 123 2.32 -5.45 12.14
N LEU A 124 2.12 -4.14 11.90
CA LEU A 124 2.42 -3.49 10.63
C LEU A 124 3.92 -3.26 10.47
N ILE A 125 4.43 -3.54 9.27
CA ILE A 125 5.75 -3.12 8.78
C ILE A 125 5.48 -2.22 7.57
N ALA A 126 5.55 -0.91 7.78
CA ALA A 126 5.32 0.07 6.73
C ALA A 126 6.52 0.14 5.78
N GLY A 127 6.28 -0.13 4.50
CA GLY A 127 7.28 0.02 3.45
C GLY A 127 6.89 1.12 2.47
N PHE A 128 7.87 1.83 1.95
CA PHE A 128 7.71 2.93 1.01
C PHE A 128 8.49 2.67 -0.27
N VAL A 129 7.88 3.01 -1.39
CA VAL A 129 8.49 2.90 -2.72
C VAL A 129 8.24 4.17 -3.53
N ARG A 130 9.10 4.40 -4.50
CA ARG A 130 8.94 5.53 -5.44
C ARG A 130 7.90 5.25 -6.52
N GLY A 131 7.52 3.99 -6.70
CA GLY A 131 6.76 3.54 -7.84
C GLY A 131 7.59 3.39 -9.12
N THR A 132 6.99 2.77 -10.13
CA THR A 132 7.56 2.66 -11.48
C THR A 132 7.07 3.81 -12.36
N ALA A 133 7.54 3.84 -13.62
CA ALA A 133 7.08 4.82 -14.60
C ALA A 133 5.54 4.78 -14.79
N VAL A 134 4.91 3.61 -14.67
CA VAL A 134 3.46 3.48 -14.85
C VAL A 134 2.69 4.15 -13.72
N GLU A 135 3.10 3.97 -12.46
CA GLU A 135 2.48 4.65 -11.32
C GLU A 135 2.64 6.18 -11.43
N THR A 136 3.82 6.63 -11.85
CA THR A 136 4.08 8.06 -12.06
C THR A 136 3.22 8.65 -13.17
N LEU A 137 3.09 7.95 -14.31
CA LEU A 137 2.23 8.36 -15.42
C LEU A 137 0.76 8.34 -15.02
N HIS A 138 0.31 7.29 -14.33
CA HIS A 138 -1.06 7.15 -13.84
C HIS A 138 -1.46 8.31 -12.92
N ALA A 139 -0.56 8.72 -12.05
CA ALA A 139 -0.78 9.83 -11.12
C ALA A 139 -0.56 11.23 -11.72
N GLY A 140 -0.09 11.33 -12.98
CA GLY A 140 0.21 12.61 -13.62
C GLY A 140 1.40 13.35 -13.01
N VAL A 141 2.30 12.65 -12.34
CA VAL A 141 3.51 13.22 -11.73
C VAL A 141 4.68 13.13 -12.70
N SER A 142 5.49 14.19 -12.77
CA SER A 142 6.70 14.19 -13.59
C SER A 142 7.72 13.15 -13.06
N PRO A 143 8.25 12.27 -13.93
CA PRO A 143 9.30 11.33 -13.53
C PRO A 143 10.56 11.99 -12.95
N THR A 144 10.84 13.23 -13.35
CA THR A 144 12.00 14.01 -12.86
C THR A 144 11.84 14.47 -11.42
N GLU A 145 10.60 14.63 -10.95
CA GLU A 145 10.27 15.04 -9.59
C GLU A 145 10.13 13.85 -8.62
N ASN A 146 9.97 12.64 -9.16
CA ASN A 146 9.63 11.45 -8.39
C ASN A 146 10.52 11.23 -7.16
N ARG A 147 11.84 11.44 -7.30
CA ARG A 147 12.77 11.26 -6.20
C ARG A 147 12.60 12.31 -5.11
N GLY A 148 12.56 13.59 -5.47
CA GLY A 148 12.39 14.68 -4.51
C GLY A 148 11.05 14.58 -3.78
N ARG A 149 9.97 14.26 -4.52
CA ARG A 149 8.65 14.01 -3.94
C ARG A 149 8.66 12.84 -2.94
N PHE A 150 9.36 11.75 -3.27
CA PHE A 150 9.50 10.61 -2.36
C PHE A 150 10.22 10.99 -1.06
N GLU A 151 11.35 11.69 -1.17
CA GLU A 151 12.15 12.11 -0.01
C GLU A 151 11.33 13.08 0.88
N GLU A 152 10.68 14.08 0.28
CA GLU A 152 9.86 15.03 1.02
C GLU A 152 8.60 14.37 1.64
N ALA A 153 7.94 13.47 0.91
CA ALA A 153 6.79 12.72 1.44
C ALA A 153 7.19 11.88 2.65
N HIS A 154 8.33 11.19 2.57
CA HIS A 154 8.86 10.41 3.69
C HIS A 154 9.10 11.28 4.94
N ASP A 155 9.75 12.43 4.77
CA ASP A 155 10.05 13.33 5.89
C ASP A 155 8.77 13.86 6.54
N LEU A 156 7.75 14.21 5.73
CA LEU A 156 6.46 14.65 6.24
C LEU A 156 5.71 13.52 6.96
N ILE A 157 5.72 12.30 6.43
CA ILE A 157 5.11 11.14 7.10
C ILE A 157 5.77 10.90 8.47
N VAL A 158 7.11 10.86 8.52
CA VAL A 158 7.84 10.68 9.77
C VAL A 158 7.51 11.81 10.76
N LYS A 159 7.44 13.04 10.28
CA LYS A 159 7.06 14.18 11.12
C LYS A 159 5.64 14.05 11.67
N CYS A 160 4.67 13.57 10.86
CA CYS A 160 3.32 13.30 11.33
C CYS A 160 3.27 12.29 12.48
N TRP A 161 4.20 11.33 12.50
CA TRP A 161 4.25 10.30 13.53
C TRP A 161 5.05 10.70 14.78
N THR A 162 5.99 11.64 14.64
CA THR A 162 6.95 11.97 15.71
C THR A 162 6.77 13.35 16.33
N GLN A 163 6.01 14.23 15.69
CA GLN A 163 5.77 15.59 16.18
C GLN A 163 4.28 15.80 16.49
N PRO A 164 3.90 16.26 17.68
CA PRO A 164 2.54 16.67 17.96
C PRO A 164 2.08 17.79 17.03
N GLY A 165 0.83 17.68 16.54
CA GLY A 165 0.17 18.77 15.81
C GLY A 165 -0.43 19.82 16.75
N PRO A 166 -1.00 20.89 16.16
CA PRO A 166 -0.96 21.22 14.76
C PRO A 166 0.36 21.87 14.32
N PHE A 167 0.80 21.59 13.11
CA PHE A 167 1.91 22.29 12.48
C PHE A 167 1.60 22.61 11.01
N ARG A 168 2.45 23.42 10.37
CA ARG A 168 2.39 23.74 8.95
C ARG A 168 3.54 23.06 8.20
N TRP A 169 3.29 22.66 6.96
CA TRP A 169 4.32 22.15 6.05
C TRP A 169 4.38 22.98 4.79
N GLU A 170 5.54 23.52 4.47
CA GLU A 170 5.83 24.29 3.27
C GLU A 170 7.06 23.68 2.60
N GLY A 171 6.84 22.62 1.84
CA GLY A 171 7.90 21.95 1.11
C GLY A 171 8.02 22.43 -0.33
N GLU A 172 8.81 21.73 -1.11
CA GLU A 172 8.96 21.97 -2.55
C GLU A 172 7.78 21.36 -3.34
N TYR A 173 7.29 20.20 -2.90
CA TYR A 173 6.28 19.40 -3.60
C TYR A 173 4.96 19.31 -2.85
N PHE A 174 4.97 19.43 -1.53
CA PHE A 174 3.78 19.31 -0.69
C PHE A 174 3.60 20.56 0.18
N HIS A 175 2.37 21.07 0.19
CA HIS A 175 2.01 22.27 0.96
C HIS A 175 0.74 22.01 1.78
N HIS A 176 0.88 22.03 3.10
CA HIS A 176 -0.23 21.83 4.02
C HIS A 176 -0.31 22.99 5.01
N ARG A 177 -1.39 23.76 4.93
CA ARG A 177 -1.62 24.92 5.86
C ARG A 177 -1.78 24.47 7.30
N MET A 178 -2.27 23.25 7.51
CA MET A 178 -2.44 22.64 8.82
C MET A 178 -2.26 21.13 8.68
N VAL A 179 -1.38 20.56 9.48
CA VAL A 179 -1.18 19.12 9.66
C VAL A 179 -1.46 18.81 11.12
N ASN A 180 -2.46 17.98 11.38
CA ASN A 180 -2.85 17.61 12.73
C ASN A 180 -3.48 16.21 12.73
N PRO A 181 -2.70 15.14 12.43
CA PRO A 181 -3.20 13.78 12.45
C PRO A 181 -3.74 13.43 13.84
N TRP A 182 -4.94 12.87 13.89
CA TRP A 182 -5.55 12.44 15.16
C TRP A 182 -5.16 11.01 15.51
N VAL A 183 -5.07 10.14 14.49
CA VAL A 183 -4.65 8.75 14.67
C VAL A 183 -3.14 8.68 14.73
N CYS A 184 -2.61 8.03 15.77
CA CYS A 184 -1.19 7.87 16.01
C CYS A 184 -0.78 6.40 15.96
N LEU A 185 0.50 6.14 15.71
CA LEU A 185 1.07 4.80 15.81
C LEU A 185 0.92 4.25 17.23
N LEU A 186 0.72 2.93 17.34
CA LEU A 186 0.42 2.28 18.61
C LEU A 186 1.55 2.40 19.65
N TYR A 187 2.82 2.32 19.20
CA TYR A 187 3.99 2.25 20.10
C TYR A 187 4.99 3.40 19.95
N THR A 188 4.86 4.26 18.95
CA THR A 188 5.83 5.34 18.69
C THR A 188 5.21 6.72 18.72
N SER A 189 3.95 6.81 19.10
CA SER A 189 3.28 8.10 19.26
C SER A 189 3.90 8.88 20.41
N PRO A 190 4.19 10.18 20.25
CA PRO A 190 4.43 11.06 21.36
C PRO A 190 3.11 11.21 22.12
N SER A 191 2.81 10.23 22.98
CA SER A 191 1.64 10.29 23.83
C SER A 191 1.85 11.37 24.90
N PRO A 192 0.92 12.33 25.07
CA PRO A 192 0.99 13.26 26.20
C PRO A 192 0.63 12.60 27.54
N ARG A 193 0.59 11.27 27.59
CA ARG A 193 0.18 10.50 28.79
C ARG A 193 1.33 9.76 29.48
N ASP A 194 2.58 9.91 28.99
CA ASP A 194 3.78 9.37 29.65
C ASP A 194 4.54 10.46 30.40
#